data_79860ccb6b6b4223523b40759f2dd843
#
_entry.id   79860ccb6b6b4223523b40759f2dd843
#
_cell.length_a   1.000
_cell.length_b   1.000
_cell.length_c   1.000
_cell.angle_alpha   90.00
_cell.angle_beta   90.00
_cell.angle_gamma   90.00
#
_symmetry.space_group_name_H-M   'P 1'
#
loop_
_entity.id
_entity.type
_entity.pdbx_description
1 polymer ?
#
loop_
_entity_poly.entity_id
_entity_poly.type
_entity_poly.pdbx_seq_one_letter_code
_entity_poly.pdbx_strand_id
1 'polypeptide(L)'
;MNRELLLVLDFGAHNNQYVAKVARLAQVYCEVKPSSIDMEEVKRAKAICIIGDDETDGAEVKLQELRHLGIPILESANCLAPDSIRDFLDRCGFARDWTTESFIEDAVEKIREQVGDKKILCALSGGVDSSVCAALVHKAVGDQLFCMFVDHGLMRKGEPELVAEIFGKQFHINLLSVNAADRFLGKLAGVEDPELKRKIIGEEFIRLFEEEAKKLGKIDFLVQGTIYPDIIESLSSKGVVKTHHNVGGLPENMDFELVEPVKWLFKDEVRMVGEALGLPGEQVWRQPFPGPGLGVRVIGAITKERVEMAREADAIFREEIKNAGLDRKIWQYFALEPGCKATGVKDGRRTFENVICLRAIHSSDAMTAEVAELPYPLLRKIATRIVDEVEGVNRVVYDVTPKPPGTIEWE
;
A
#
# COMPACT_ATOMS: atom_id res chain seq x y z
N MET A 1 21.34 12.51 0.63
CA MET A 1 20.88 13.22 1.85
C MET A 1 22.05 13.35 2.78
N ASN A 2 22.42 14.57 3.11
CA ASN A 2 23.50 14.82 4.08
C ASN A 2 22.87 15.15 5.45
N ARG A 3 22.07 14.18 5.97
CA ARG A 3 21.34 14.34 7.24
C ARG A 3 22.01 13.56 8.35
N GLU A 4 21.83 14.04 9.58
CA GLU A 4 22.26 13.31 10.76
C GLU A 4 21.48 12.01 10.88
N LEU A 5 22.17 10.87 10.98
CA LEU A 5 21.59 9.54 10.95
C LEU A 5 21.44 8.98 12.37
N LEU A 6 20.20 8.61 12.75
CA LEU A 6 19.96 7.63 13.82
C LEU A 6 19.99 6.25 13.18
N LEU A 7 20.90 5.41 13.56
CA LEU A 7 20.96 4.02 13.11
C LEU A 7 20.23 3.12 14.11
N VAL A 8 19.22 2.39 13.64
CA VAL A 8 18.52 1.39 14.43
C VAL A 8 19.03 0.01 14.01
N LEU A 9 19.77 -0.67 14.89
CA LEU A 9 20.30 -2.00 14.64
C LEU A 9 19.35 -3.07 15.17
N ASP A 10 18.89 -3.92 14.26
CA ASP A 10 17.96 -5.01 14.57
C ASP A 10 18.73 -6.31 14.88
N PHE A 11 18.65 -6.73 16.13
CA PHE A 11 19.18 -7.99 16.66
C PHE A 11 18.07 -9.03 16.86
N GLY A 12 17.10 -9.11 15.93
CA GLY A 12 16.02 -10.11 15.96
C GLY A 12 14.74 -9.64 16.66
N ALA A 13 14.48 -8.35 16.73
CA ALA A 13 13.27 -7.80 17.35
C ALA A 13 12.01 -8.09 16.54
N HIS A 14 10.91 -8.46 17.23
CA HIS A 14 9.59 -8.63 16.57
C HIS A 14 8.98 -7.32 16.07
N ASN A 15 9.35 -6.17 16.65
CA ASN A 15 8.83 -4.84 16.28
C ASN A 15 9.97 -3.88 15.92
N ASN A 16 10.70 -4.24 14.87
CA ASN A 16 11.87 -3.49 14.40
C ASN A 16 11.54 -2.08 13.82
N GLN A 17 10.28 -1.81 13.50
CA GLN A 17 9.85 -0.52 12.95
C GLN A 17 9.49 0.52 14.03
N TYR A 18 9.28 0.08 15.29
CA TYR A 18 8.75 0.96 16.34
C TYR A 18 9.68 2.15 16.66
N VAL A 19 10.96 1.87 16.90
CA VAL A 19 11.95 2.93 17.21
C VAL A 19 12.07 3.91 16.05
N ALA A 20 12.08 3.40 14.82
CA ALA A 20 12.13 4.23 13.63
C ALA A 20 10.90 5.15 13.54
N LYS A 21 9.69 4.63 13.77
CA LYS A 21 8.46 5.45 13.79
C LYS A 21 8.51 6.56 14.86
N VAL A 22 8.99 6.25 16.07
CA VAL A 22 9.13 7.27 17.14
C VAL A 22 10.14 8.35 16.75
N ALA A 23 11.28 7.97 16.17
CA ALA A 23 12.29 8.91 15.69
C ALA A 23 11.75 9.81 14.57
N ARG A 24 11.01 9.24 13.60
CA ARG A 24 10.37 9.99 12.51
C ARG A 24 9.32 10.97 13.02
N LEU A 25 8.50 10.58 13.99
CA LEU A 25 7.56 11.49 14.65
C LEU A 25 8.27 12.63 15.40
N ALA A 26 9.51 12.41 15.81
CA ALA A 26 10.38 13.44 16.37
C ALA A 26 11.21 14.18 15.30
N GLN A 27 10.88 14.05 14.02
CA GLN A 27 11.53 14.69 12.87
C GLN A 27 13.04 14.36 12.72
N VAL A 28 13.44 13.15 13.12
CA VAL A 28 14.82 12.66 12.98
C VAL A 28 14.88 11.61 11.88
N TYR A 29 15.84 11.77 10.96
CA TYR A 29 16.11 10.75 9.94
C TYR A 29 16.72 9.50 10.60
N CYS A 30 16.18 8.34 10.26
CA CYS A 30 16.68 7.07 10.78
C CYS A 30 16.66 5.97 9.72
N GLU A 31 17.57 5.00 9.88
CA GLU A 31 17.62 3.78 9.08
C GLU A 31 17.62 2.55 10.00
N VAL A 32 16.80 1.55 9.66
CA VAL A 32 16.82 0.23 10.30
C VAL A 32 17.72 -0.67 9.48
N LYS A 33 18.67 -1.30 10.13
CA LYS A 33 19.65 -2.22 9.51
C LYS A 33 19.81 -3.47 10.36
N PRO A 34 20.14 -4.62 9.74
CA PRO A 34 20.43 -5.83 10.49
C PRO A 34 21.74 -5.69 11.29
N SER A 35 21.88 -6.49 12.34
CA SER A 35 23.11 -6.56 13.16
C SER A 35 24.37 -6.89 12.35
N SER A 36 24.21 -7.54 11.18
CA SER A 36 25.31 -7.89 10.27
C SER A 36 25.85 -6.75 9.41
N ILE A 37 25.37 -5.51 9.60
CA ILE A 37 25.84 -4.31 8.87
C ILE A 37 27.36 -4.13 8.98
N ASP A 38 27.98 -3.59 7.92
CA ASP A 38 29.38 -3.22 7.92
C ASP A 38 29.66 -2.09 8.92
N MET A 39 30.77 -2.19 9.67
CA MET A 39 31.19 -1.20 10.66
C MET A 39 31.51 0.17 10.02
N GLU A 40 31.91 0.22 8.76
CA GLU A 40 32.11 1.50 8.06
C GLU A 40 30.80 2.26 7.82
N GLU A 41 29.70 1.53 7.59
CA GLU A 41 28.38 2.15 7.51
C GLU A 41 27.91 2.64 8.90
N VAL A 42 28.21 1.89 9.96
CA VAL A 42 27.87 2.29 11.34
C VAL A 42 28.52 3.60 11.75
N LYS A 43 29.76 3.86 11.32
CA LYS A 43 30.48 5.11 11.63
C LYS A 43 29.81 6.38 11.09
N ARG A 44 28.88 6.24 10.15
CA ARG A 44 28.08 7.37 9.62
C ARG A 44 26.98 7.83 10.59
N ALA A 45 26.65 7.00 11.57
CA ALA A 45 25.59 7.30 12.52
C ALA A 45 26.03 8.34 13.56
N LYS A 46 25.16 9.30 13.84
CA LYS A 46 25.32 10.23 14.97
C LYS A 46 24.98 9.55 16.30
N ALA A 47 24.03 8.62 16.29
CA ALA A 47 23.66 7.80 17.43
C ALA A 47 23.09 6.45 16.96
N ILE A 48 23.05 5.48 17.85
CA ILE A 48 22.61 4.11 17.59
C ILE A 48 21.51 3.71 18.59
N CYS A 49 20.43 3.11 18.10
CA CYS A 49 19.48 2.36 18.91
C CYS A 49 19.66 0.87 18.62
N ILE A 50 19.76 0.04 19.65
CA ILE A 50 19.85 -1.41 19.53
C ILE A 50 18.50 -2.00 19.96
N ILE A 51 17.90 -2.84 19.12
CA ILE A 51 16.62 -3.51 19.36
C ILE A 51 16.76 -5.02 19.20
N GLY A 52 16.07 -5.77 20.07
CA GLY A 52 16.17 -7.23 20.14
C GLY A 52 17.35 -7.69 21.01
N ASP A 53 17.30 -8.96 21.36
CA ASP A 53 18.28 -9.64 22.19
C ASP A 53 18.70 -10.91 21.43
N ASP A 54 19.44 -10.76 20.35
CA ASP A 54 19.90 -11.90 19.56
C ASP A 54 20.91 -12.72 20.38
N GLU A 55 20.53 -13.97 20.70
CA GLU A 55 21.41 -14.94 21.37
C GLU A 55 22.37 -15.63 20.39
N THR A 56 22.51 -15.15 19.14
CA THR A 56 23.38 -15.76 18.14
C THR A 56 24.87 -15.55 18.47
N ASP A 57 25.68 -16.56 18.17
CA ASP A 57 27.14 -16.49 18.28
C ASP A 57 27.69 -15.29 17.49
N GLY A 58 28.24 -14.30 18.21
CA GLY A 58 28.81 -13.08 17.63
C GLY A 58 28.05 -11.79 17.96
N ALA A 59 26.81 -11.81 18.44
CA ALA A 59 26.06 -10.60 18.81
C ALA A 59 26.77 -9.81 19.91
N GLU A 60 27.29 -10.48 20.95
CA GLU A 60 28.02 -9.83 22.04
C GLU A 60 29.35 -9.23 21.58
N VAL A 61 30.06 -9.88 20.65
CA VAL A 61 31.29 -9.34 20.06
C VAL A 61 30.98 -8.06 19.29
N LYS A 62 29.89 -8.07 18.50
CA LYS A 62 29.44 -6.89 17.75
C LYS A 62 29.04 -5.75 18.69
N LEU A 63 28.33 -6.03 19.77
CA LEU A 63 27.98 -5.02 20.77
C LEU A 63 29.20 -4.39 21.42
N GLN A 64 30.25 -5.18 21.73
CA GLN A 64 31.53 -4.65 22.23
C GLN A 64 32.23 -3.75 21.22
N GLU A 65 32.27 -4.15 19.94
CA GLU A 65 32.82 -3.30 18.86
C GLU A 65 32.06 -1.97 18.74
N LEU A 66 30.71 -1.99 18.79
CA LEU A 66 29.89 -0.78 18.75
C LEU A 66 30.19 0.17 19.91
N ARG A 67 30.34 -0.37 21.14
CA ARG A 67 30.69 0.45 22.31
C ARG A 67 32.05 1.12 22.21
N HIS A 68 33.00 0.52 21.48
CA HIS A 68 34.36 1.10 21.26
C HIS A 68 34.35 2.25 20.25
N LEU A 69 33.28 2.45 19.45
CA LEU A 69 33.18 3.56 18.48
C LEU A 69 33.03 4.93 19.13
N GLY A 70 32.60 4.98 20.40
CA GLY A 70 32.33 6.25 21.09
C GLY A 70 31.04 6.95 20.58
N ILE A 71 30.25 6.30 19.75
CA ILE A 71 28.95 6.80 19.29
C ILE A 71 27.92 6.55 20.41
N PRO A 72 27.03 7.51 20.75
CA PRO A 72 25.99 7.31 21.74
C PRO A 72 25.09 6.12 21.37
N ILE A 73 24.83 5.23 22.34
CA ILE A 73 24.00 4.02 22.16
C ILE A 73 22.83 4.04 23.14
N LEU A 74 21.63 3.74 22.63
CA LEU A 74 20.45 3.41 23.42
C LEU A 74 20.17 1.91 23.27
N GLU A 75 20.26 1.17 24.38
CA GLU A 75 20.09 -0.29 24.37
C GLU A 75 18.63 -0.72 24.51
N SER A 76 18.31 -1.93 24.06
CA SER A 76 17.01 -2.57 23.86
C SER A 76 15.97 -2.30 24.95
N ALA A 77 16.32 -2.46 26.22
CA ALA A 77 15.40 -2.26 27.33
C ALA A 77 14.80 -0.83 27.40
N ASN A 78 15.53 0.16 26.91
CA ASN A 78 15.12 1.57 26.90
C ASN A 78 14.49 2.01 25.56
N CYS A 79 14.59 1.19 24.52
CA CYS A 79 13.99 1.46 23.21
C CYS A 79 12.47 1.18 23.16
N LEU A 80 11.88 0.63 24.24
CA LEU A 80 10.45 0.29 24.28
C LEU A 80 9.56 1.46 24.72
N ALA A 81 10.13 2.51 25.34
CA ALA A 81 9.39 3.67 25.78
C ALA A 81 9.62 4.87 24.85
N PRO A 82 8.56 5.49 24.27
CA PRO A 82 8.70 6.62 23.35
C PRO A 82 9.45 7.80 23.96
N ASP A 83 9.25 8.07 25.24
CA ASP A 83 9.89 9.19 25.95
C ASP A 83 11.39 8.95 26.12
N SER A 84 11.82 7.72 26.39
CA SER A 84 13.25 7.36 26.45
C SER A 84 13.96 7.59 25.12
N ILE A 85 13.29 7.28 24.00
CA ILE A 85 13.84 7.54 22.66
C ILE A 85 13.94 9.05 22.42
N ARG A 86 12.90 9.81 22.72
CA ARG A 86 12.90 11.29 22.56
C ARG A 86 13.98 11.95 23.38
N ASP A 87 14.10 11.60 24.66
CA ASP A 87 15.14 12.12 25.56
C ASP A 87 16.55 11.76 25.08
N PHE A 88 16.73 10.57 24.50
CA PHE A 88 18.00 10.16 23.90
C PHE A 88 18.34 11.03 22.68
N LEU A 89 17.36 11.25 21.78
CA LEU A 89 17.55 12.10 20.60
C LEU A 89 17.90 13.55 21.01
N ASP A 90 17.27 14.08 22.06
CA ASP A 90 17.53 15.43 22.57
C ASP A 90 18.93 15.54 23.18
N ARG A 91 19.36 14.55 23.96
CA ARG A 91 20.72 14.48 24.51
C ARG A 91 21.80 14.36 23.44
N CYS A 92 21.51 13.66 22.33
CA CYS A 92 22.42 13.57 21.18
C CYS A 92 22.40 14.82 20.29
N GLY A 93 21.51 15.78 20.55
CA GLY A 93 21.43 17.05 19.82
C GLY A 93 21.12 16.89 18.33
N PHE A 94 20.20 15.99 17.97
CA PHE A 94 19.77 15.81 16.59
C PHE A 94 19.09 17.05 16.03
N ALA A 95 19.40 17.43 14.80
CA ALA A 95 18.62 18.32 14.00
C ALA A 95 17.22 17.72 13.78
N ARG A 96 16.18 18.54 13.89
CA ARG A 96 14.78 18.15 13.65
C ARG A 96 14.38 18.54 12.22
N ASP A 97 15.11 18.01 11.23
CA ASP A 97 15.06 18.41 9.83
C ASP A 97 14.40 17.39 8.91
N TRP A 98 13.95 16.26 9.45
CA TRP A 98 13.16 15.28 8.69
C TRP A 98 11.69 15.72 8.69
N THR A 99 11.35 16.60 7.75
CA THR A 99 9.99 17.10 7.54
C THR A 99 9.48 16.70 6.16
N THR A 100 8.18 16.82 5.96
CA THR A 100 7.54 16.54 4.65
C THR A 100 8.13 17.43 3.56
N GLU A 101 8.29 18.72 3.84
CA GLU A 101 8.80 19.71 2.90
C GLU A 101 10.24 19.41 2.51
N SER A 102 11.11 19.17 3.51
CA SER A 102 12.52 18.88 3.28
C SER A 102 12.72 17.55 2.55
N PHE A 103 11.85 16.57 2.82
CA PHE A 103 11.86 15.31 2.05
C PHE A 103 11.49 15.55 0.58
N ILE A 104 10.43 16.34 0.30
CA ILE A 104 10.00 16.64 -1.06
C ILE A 104 11.13 17.33 -1.84
N GLU A 105 11.80 18.31 -1.25
CA GLU A 105 12.93 19.02 -1.86
C GLU A 105 14.06 18.05 -2.21
N ASP A 106 14.54 17.26 -1.25
CA ASP A 106 15.59 16.26 -1.46
C ASP A 106 15.22 15.21 -2.52
N ALA A 107 13.97 14.74 -2.50
CA ALA A 107 13.50 13.74 -3.45
C ALA A 107 13.41 14.30 -4.87
N VAL A 108 12.90 15.51 -5.03
CA VAL A 108 12.82 16.20 -6.34
C VAL A 108 14.21 16.40 -6.93
N GLU A 109 15.18 16.86 -6.13
CA GLU A 109 16.57 17.04 -6.59
C GLU A 109 17.17 15.72 -7.07
N LYS A 110 17.08 14.67 -6.27
CA LYS A 110 17.59 13.33 -6.63
C LYS A 110 16.96 12.75 -7.88
N ILE A 111 15.64 12.88 -8.01
CA ILE A 111 14.94 12.40 -9.22
C ILE A 111 15.43 13.15 -10.44
N ARG A 112 15.61 14.47 -10.37
CA ARG A 112 16.17 15.27 -11.47
C ARG A 112 17.57 14.84 -11.85
N GLU A 113 18.44 14.62 -10.88
CA GLU A 113 19.82 14.15 -11.11
C GLU A 113 19.82 12.76 -11.76
N GLN A 114 18.99 11.84 -11.28
CA GLN A 114 18.93 10.46 -11.78
C GLN A 114 18.35 10.38 -13.17
N VAL A 115 17.24 11.07 -13.43
CA VAL A 115 16.49 10.98 -14.69
C VAL A 115 17.12 11.83 -15.80
N GLY A 116 17.68 13.00 -15.45
CA GLY A 116 18.27 13.91 -16.42
C GLY A 116 17.24 14.36 -17.48
N ASP A 117 17.54 14.15 -18.74
CA ASP A 117 16.71 14.47 -19.90
C ASP A 117 15.93 13.27 -20.47
N LYS A 118 15.99 12.11 -19.79
CA LYS A 118 15.38 10.87 -20.26
C LYS A 118 13.91 10.75 -19.86
N LYS A 119 13.21 9.77 -20.47
CA LYS A 119 11.81 9.46 -20.20
C LYS A 119 11.66 8.48 -19.05
N ILE A 120 10.64 8.70 -18.24
CA ILE A 120 10.29 7.87 -17.10
C ILE A 120 8.82 7.44 -17.15
N LEU A 121 8.54 6.17 -16.86
CA LEU A 121 7.21 5.58 -16.85
C LEU A 121 6.79 5.24 -15.43
N CYS A 122 5.53 5.53 -15.10
CA CYS A 122 4.91 5.18 -13.83
C CYS A 122 3.65 4.35 -14.07
N ALA A 123 3.58 3.14 -13.52
CA ALA A 123 2.35 2.37 -13.47
C ALA A 123 1.47 2.90 -12.34
N LEU A 124 0.32 3.50 -12.69
CA LEU A 124 -0.68 3.96 -11.72
C LEU A 124 -1.62 2.80 -11.39
N SER A 125 -1.48 2.23 -10.21
CA SER A 125 -2.42 1.22 -9.70
C SER A 125 -3.70 1.81 -9.10
N GLY A 126 -3.81 3.14 -9.06
CA GLY A 126 -4.84 3.85 -8.30
C GLY A 126 -4.58 3.87 -6.79
N GLY A 127 -3.56 3.19 -6.26
CA GLY A 127 -3.15 3.22 -4.86
C GLY A 127 -2.46 4.52 -4.46
N VAL A 128 -2.40 4.82 -3.15
CA VAL A 128 -1.79 6.06 -2.67
C VAL A 128 -0.30 6.13 -3.01
N ASP A 129 0.46 5.02 -2.92
CA ASP A 129 1.90 5.03 -3.15
C ASP A 129 2.25 5.40 -4.58
N SER A 130 1.64 4.72 -5.56
CA SER A 130 1.84 5.05 -6.99
C SER A 130 1.39 6.48 -7.32
N SER A 131 0.32 6.96 -6.66
CA SER A 131 -0.18 8.33 -6.82
C SER A 131 0.80 9.38 -6.32
N VAL A 132 1.35 9.17 -5.13
CA VAL A 132 2.37 10.06 -4.53
C VAL A 132 3.66 10.02 -5.33
N CYS A 133 4.09 8.84 -5.77
CA CYS A 133 5.24 8.71 -6.66
C CYS A 133 5.04 9.49 -7.97
N ALA A 134 3.89 9.35 -8.62
CA ALA A 134 3.59 10.07 -9.86
C ALA A 134 3.61 11.61 -9.66
N ALA A 135 2.98 12.11 -8.59
CA ALA A 135 2.96 13.53 -8.28
C ALA A 135 4.37 14.07 -7.96
N LEU A 136 5.18 13.31 -7.22
CA LEU A 136 6.54 13.69 -6.85
C LEU A 136 7.48 13.71 -8.07
N VAL A 137 7.40 12.66 -8.91
CA VAL A 137 8.18 12.58 -10.16
C VAL A 137 7.76 13.67 -11.13
N HIS A 138 6.46 13.93 -11.26
CA HIS A 138 5.96 15.03 -12.12
C HIS A 138 6.49 16.39 -11.65
N LYS A 139 6.50 16.65 -10.35
CA LYS A 139 7.11 17.86 -9.77
C LYS A 139 8.60 17.96 -10.08
N ALA A 140 9.31 16.84 -10.20
CA ALA A 140 10.74 16.82 -10.50
C ALA A 140 11.04 17.02 -11.99
N VAL A 141 10.37 16.29 -12.89
CA VAL A 141 10.76 16.17 -14.31
C VAL A 141 9.66 16.56 -15.30
N GLY A 142 8.47 16.93 -14.83
CA GLY A 142 7.38 17.44 -15.67
C GLY A 142 6.96 16.47 -16.78
N ASP A 143 6.98 16.93 -18.02
CA ASP A 143 6.50 16.22 -19.21
C ASP A 143 7.33 14.98 -19.60
N GLN A 144 8.49 14.73 -18.96
CA GLN A 144 9.26 13.51 -19.14
C GLN A 144 8.58 12.29 -18.50
N LEU A 145 7.64 12.54 -17.56
CA LEU A 145 6.83 11.50 -16.95
C LEU A 145 5.66 11.08 -17.82
N PHE A 146 5.57 9.78 -18.05
CA PHE A 146 4.40 9.11 -18.60
C PHE A 146 3.79 8.25 -17.50
N CYS A 147 2.48 8.37 -17.30
CA CYS A 147 1.74 7.49 -16.38
C CYS A 147 0.84 6.56 -17.18
N MET A 148 0.85 5.29 -16.83
CA MET A 148 -0.04 4.29 -17.41
C MET A 148 -1.01 3.79 -16.37
N PHE A 149 -2.29 3.94 -16.63
CA PHE A 149 -3.38 3.39 -15.82
C PHE A 149 -4.12 2.32 -16.63
N VAL A 150 -4.27 1.14 -16.04
CA VAL A 150 -4.99 0.02 -16.67
C VAL A 150 -6.30 -0.21 -15.91
N ASP A 151 -7.43 0.01 -16.61
CA ASP A 151 -8.72 -0.47 -16.13
C ASP A 151 -8.90 -1.93 -16.59
N HIS A 152 -8.67 -2.85 -15.67
CA HIS A 152 -8.82 -4.28 -15.88
C HIS A 152 -10.25 -4.80 -15.61
N GLY A 153 -11.22 -3.90 -15.41
CA GLY A 153 -12.61 -4.26 -15.16
C GLY A 153 -12.92 -4.75 -13.74
N LEU A 154 -11.91 -4.84 -12.86
CA LEU A 154 -12.05 -5.27 -11.47
C LEU A 154 -11.82 -4.12 -10.47
N MET A 155 -11.87 -2.88 -10.96
CA MET A 155 -11.74 -1.68 -10.14
C MET A 155 -13.04 -1.39 -9.38
N ARG A 156 -12.94 -0.60 -8.31
CA ARG A 156 -14.12 -0.04 -7.62
C ARG A 156 -14.87 0.92 -8.54
N LYS A 157 -16.13 1.16 -8.22
CA LYS A 157 -16.95 2.15 -8.93
C LYS A 157 -16.34 3.54 -8.85
N GLY A 158 -16.18 4.19 -10.02
CA GLY A 158 -15.67 5.55 -10.13
C GLY A 158 -14.15 5.70 -10.03
N GLU A 159 -13.38 4.63 -9.82
CA GLU A 159 -11.91 4.72 -9.73
C GLU A 159 -11.22 5.11 -11.04
N PRO A 160 -11.59 4.55 -12.20
CA PRO A 160 -10.98 4.96 -13.47
C PRO A 160 -11.18 6.45 -13.76
N GLU A 161 -12.40 6.95 -13.51
CA GLU A 161 -12.77 8.35 -13.70
C GLU A 161 -12.01 9.26 -12.73
N LEU A 162 -11.86 8.85 -11.47
CA LEU A 162 -11.11 9.61 -10.47
C LEU A 162 -9.63 9.73 -10.83
N VAL A 163 -9.01 8.65 -11.31
CA VAL A 163 -7.61 8.66 -11.77
C VAL A 163 -7.44 9.60 -12.97
N ALA A 164 -8.35 9.54 -13.94
CA ALA A 164 -8.31 10.42 -15.09
C ALA A 164 -8.50 11.91 -14.71
N GLU A 165 -9.37 12.19 -13.76
CA GLU A 165 -9.61 13.54 -13.24
C GLU A 165 -8.37 14.09 -12.54
N ILE A 166 -7.80 13.34 -11.59
CA ILE A 166 -6.65 13.78 -10.80
C ILE A 166 -5.43 13.94 -11.70
N PHE A 167 -4.99 12.89 -12.36
CA PHE A 167 -3.70 12.88 -13.06
C PHE A 167 -3.76 13.53 -14.45
N GLY A 168 -4.85 13.33 -15.18
CA GLY A 168 -5.01 13.90 -16.51
C GLY A 168 -5.39 15.38 -16.48
N LYS A 169 -6.35 15.78 -15.61
CA LYS A 169 -6.87 17.16 -15.66
C LYS A 169 -6.30 18.08 -14.58
N GLN A 170 -6.14 17.63 -13.33
CA GLN A 170 -5.62 18.49 -12.26
C GLN A 170 -4.10 18.63 -12.31
N PHE A 171 -3.40 17.51 -12.46
CA PHE A 171 -1.93 17.48 -12.53
C PHE A 171 -1.37 17.66 -13.95
N HIS A 172 -2.19 17.52 -14.99
CA HIS A 172 -1.77 17.61 -16.40
C HIS A 172 -0.63 16.64 -16.77
N ILE A 173 -0.61 15.45 -16.16
CA ILE A 173 0.39 14.42 -16.45
C ILE A 173 0.06 13.73 -17.79
N ASN A 174 1.07 13.31 -18.53
CA ASN A 174 0.91 12.47 -19.73
C ASN A 174 0.33 11.11 -19.30
N LEU A 175 -1.00 11.01 -19.23
CA LEU A 175 -1.73 9.84 -18.77
C LEU A 175 -2.20 8.97 -19.93
N LEU A 176 -1.69 7.74 -20.01
CA LEU A 176 -2.20 6.68 -20.88
C LEU A 176 -3.19 5.84 -20.09
N SER A 177 -4.48 6.02 -20.35
CA SER A 177 -5.55 5.17 -19.80
C SER A 177 -5.88 4.04 -20.77
N VAL A 178 -5.71 2.80 -20.33
CA VAL A 178 -5.96 1.60 -21.12
C VAL A 178 -7.16 0.87 -20.57
N ASN A 179 -8.26 0.80 -21.32
CA ASN A 179 -9.39 -0.05 -20.98
C ASN A 179 -9.11 -1.48 -21.48
N ALA A 180 -8.94 -2.39 -20.54
CA ALA A 180 -8.63 -3.80 -20.80
C ALA A 180 -9.64 -4.75 -20.13
N ALA A 181 -10.81 -4.25 -19.70
CA ALA A 181 -11.79 -5.02 -18.93
C ALA A 181 -12.16 -6.34 -19.61
N ASP A 182 -12.51 -6.32 -20.91
CA ASP A 182 -12.90 -7.53 -21.63
C ASP A 182 -11.74 -8.52 -21.75
N ARG A 183 -10.50 -8.04 -21.86
CA ARG A 183 -9.29 -8.87 -21.94
C ARG A 183 -9.06 -9.63 -20.64
N PHE A 184 -9.13 -8.96 -19.50
CA PHE A 184 -8.95 -9.58 -18.18
C PHE A 184 -10.11 -10.51 -17.82
N LEU A 185 -11.35 -10.06 -17.98
CA LEU A 185 -12.53 -10.88 -17.69
C LEU A 185 -12.58 -12.12 -18.58
N GLY A 186 -12.17 -12.02 -19.86
CA GLY A 186 -12.07 -13.15 -20.77
C GLY A 186 -11.04 -14.19 -20.30
N LYS A 187 -9.89 -13.77 -19.75
CA LYS A 187 -8.87 -14.69 -19.20
C LYS A 187 -9.29 -15.32 -17.88
N LEU A 188 -10.15 -14.68 -17.12
CA LEU A 188 -10.66 -15.15 -15.84
C LEU A 188 -11.94 -15.98 -15.95
N ALA A 189 -12.49 -16.13 -17.16
CA ALA A 189 -13.71 -16.89 -17.37
C ALA A 189 -13.55 -18.34 -16.92
N GLY A 190 -14.39 -18.77 -15.96
CA GLY A 190 -14.38 -20.13 -15.41
C GLY A 190 -13.23 -20.42 -14.42
N VAL A 191 -12.42 -19.42 -14.06
CA VAL A 191 -11.36 -19.57 -13.06
C VAL A 191 -11.94 -19.35 -11.66
N GLU A 192 -11.84 -20.38 -10.82
CA GLU A 192 -12.36 -20.36 -9.43
C GLU A 192 -11.26 -20.29 -8.37
N ASP A 193 -10.07 -20.85 -8.67
CA ASP A 193 -8.95 -20.89 -7.75
C ASP A 193 -8.37 -19.49 -7.51
N PRO A 194 -8.27 -19.01 -6.24
CA PRO A 194 -7.82 -17.65 -5.92
C PRO A 194 -6.38 -17.36 -6.34
N GLU A 195 -5.48 -18.35 -6.21
CA GLU A 195 -4.07 -18.13 -6.57
C GLU A 195 -3.92 -18.07 -8.10
N LEU A 196 -4.71 -18.88 -8.83
CA LEU A 196 -4.74 -18.82 -10.29
C LEU A 196 -5.31 -17.48 -10.78
N LYS A 197 -6.36 -16.94 -10.11
CA LYS A 197 -6.88 -15.59 -10.41
C LYS A 197 -5.78 -14.53 -10.26
N ARG A 198 -5.07 -14.53 -9.13
CA ARG A 198 -3.96 -13.58 -8.87
C ARG A 198 -2.86 -13.70 -9.93
N LYS A 199 -2.48 -14.91 -10.26
CA LYS A 199 -1.46 -15.18 -11.27
C LYS A 199 -1.86 -14.67 -12.65
N ILE A 200 -3.08 -14.99 -13.10
CA ILE A 200 -3.59 -14.55 -14.41
C ILE A 200 -3.65 -13.01 -14.47
N ILE A 201 -4.17 -12.36 -13.41
CA ILE A 201 -4.27 -10.90 -13.37
C ILE A 201 -2.86 -10.27 -13.40
N GLY A 202 -1.92 -10.79 -12.62
CA GLY A 202 -0.56 -10.28 -12.58
C GLY A 202 0.17 -10.44 -13.92
N GLU A 203 0.14 -11.65 -14.51
CA GLU A 203 0.78 -11.91 -15.81
C GLU A 203 0.19 -11.07 -16.94
N GLU A 204 -1.14 -10.92 -16.95
CA GLU A 204 -1.81 -10.16 -18.00
C GLU A 204 -1.53 -8.65 -17.86
N PHE A 205 -1.42 -8.17 -16.61
CA PHE A 205 -1.03 -6.79 -16.33
C PHE A 205 0.37 -6.50 -16.90
N ILE A 206 1.35 -7.38 -16.65
CA ILE A 206 2.72 -7.22 -17.16
C ILE A 206 2.72 -7.20 -18.69
N ARG A 207 2.05 -8.16 -19.33
CA ARG A 207 2.01 -8.24 -20.79
C ARG A 207 1.42 -6.97 -21.41
N LEU A 208 0.31 -6.52 -20.86
CA LEU A 208 -0.34 -5.30 -21.34
C LEU A 208 0.57 -4.08 -21.11
N PHE A 209 1.21 -4.00 -19.94
CA PHE A 209 2.14 -2.93 -19.63
C PHE A 209 3.31 -2.89 -20.62
N GLU A 210 3.91 -4.04 -20.96
CA GLU A 210 4.97 -4.13 -21.96
C GLU A 210 4.50 -3.75 -23.36
N GLU A 211 3.30 -4.19 -23.76
CA GLU A 211 2.71 -3.87 -25.06
C GLU A 211 2.51 -2.35 -25.22
N GLU A 212 1.97 -1.70 -24.20
CA GLU A 212 1.68 -0.27 -24.22
C GLU A 212 2.95 0.58 -24.06
N ALA A 213 3.88 0.16 -23.19
CA ALA A 213 5.15 0.86 -22.99
C ALA A 213 5.98 0.93 -24.29
N LYS A 214 5.97 -0.13 -25.11
CA LYS A 214 6.65 -0.14 -26.43
C LYS A 214 6.14 0.95 -27.38
N LYS A 215 4.86 1.32 -27.28
CA LYS A 215 4.26 2.40 -28.12
C LYS A 215 4.75 3.78 -27.74
N LEU A 216 5.23 3.97 -26.51
CA LEU A 216 5.78 5.25 -26.03
C LEU A 216 7.21 5.53 -26.52
N GLY A 217 7.81 4.57 -27.23
CA GLY A 217 9.20 4.61 -27.68
C GLY A 217 10.17 4.22 -26.57
N LYS A 218 11.40 4.76 -26.61
CA LYS A 218 12.39 4.42 -25.59
C LYS A 218 12.02 5.06 -24.24
N ILE A 219 11.86 4.20 -23.24
CA ILE A 219 11.72 4.56 -21.83
C ILE A 219 12.98 4.07 -21.13
N ASP A 220 13.61 4.89 -20.31
CA ASP A 220 14.86 4.56 -19.62
C ASP A 220 14.62 4.21 -18.15
N PHE A 221 13.57 4.75 -17.53
CA PHE A 221 13.28 4.60 -16.11
C PHE A 221 11.85 4.12 -15.83
N LEU A 222 11.72 3.29 -14.79
CA LEU A 222 10.43 2.85 -14.25
C LEU A 222 10.28 3.30 -12.79
N VAL A 223 9.16 3.95 -12.48
CA VAL A 223 8.82 4.33 -11.11
C VAL A 223 8.25 3.13 -10.36
N GLN A 224 8.80 2.85 -9.19
CA GLN A 224 8.29 1.83 -8.27
C GLN A 224 7.90 2.47 -6.94
N GLY A 225 6.72 2.13 -6.45
CA GLY A 225 6.14 2.65 -5.21
C GLY A 225 6.59 1.87 -3.96
N THR A 226 7.82 1.40 -3.90
CA THR A 226 8.41 0.76 -2.71
C THR A 226 8.37 1.73 -1.54
N ILE A 227 7.94 1.27 -0.36
CA ILE A 227 7.96 2.04 0.89
C ILE A 227 8.91 1.44 1.91
N TYR A 228 9.22 2.16 2.97
CA TYR A 228 10.24 1.77 3.93
C TYR A 228 9.95 0.44 4.66
N PRO A 229 8.71 0.11 5.06
CA PRO A 229 8.38 -1.22 5.57
C PRO A 229 8.76 -2.38 4.63
N ASP A 230 8.59 -2.23 3.31
CA ASP A 230 8.94 -3.26 2.33
C ASP A 230 10.46 -3.56 2.37
N ILE A 231 11.27 -2.50 2.53
CA ILE A 231 12.73 -2.62 2.66
C ILE A 231 13.09 -3.35 3.97
N ILE A 232 12.49 -2.94 5.09
CA ILE A 232 12.76 -3.56 6.40
C ILE A 232 12.40 -5.05 6.39
N GLU A 233 11.24 -5.40 5.82
CA GLU A 233 10.81 -6.80 5.69
C GLU A 233 11.76 -7.63 4.82
N SER A 234 12.28 -7.04 3.75
CA SER A 234 13.24 -7.72 2.87
C SER A 234 14.58 -7.99 3.56
N LEU A 235 14.99 -7.15 4.50
CA LEU A 235 16.21 -7.34 5.30
C LEU A 235 16.05 -8.45 6.37
N SER A 236 14.82 -8.63 6.90
CA SER A 236 14.52 -9.62 7.96
C SER A 236 14.30 -11.03 7.42
N SER A 237 13.92 -11.18 6.16
CA SER A 237 13.66 -12.48 5.53
C SER A 237 14.95 -13.09 5.01
N LYS A 238 15.51 -14.08 5.73
CA LYS A 238 16.65 -14.88 5.27
C LYS A 238 16.38 -15.46 3.87
N GLY A 239 16.76 -14.73 2.82
CA GLY A 239 16.87 -15.25 1.45
C GLY A 239 15.58 -15.42 0.63
N VAL A 240 14.41 -15.05 1.14
CA VAL A 240 13.17 -15.03 0.35
C VAL A 240 12.78 -13.59 0.12
N VAL A 241 13.22 -13.02 -0.98
CA VAL A 241 12.64 -11.76 -1.48
C VAL A 241 11.15 -12.03 -1.67
N LYS A 242 10.32 -11.47 -0.80
CA LYS A 242 8.86 -11.54 -0.98
C LYS A 242 8.52 -10.75 -2.24
N THR A 243 8.28 -11.46 -3.34
CA THR A 243 7.82 -10.94 -4.62
C THR A 243 6.38 -10.39 -4.56
N HIS A 244 5.77 -10.32 -3.37
CA HIS A 244 4.34 -9.99 -3.22
C HIS A 244 3.99 -8.51 -3.38
N HIS A 245 4.97 -7.60 -3.34
CA HIS A 245 4.74 -6.17 -3.60
C HIS A 245 4.92 -5.78 -5.08
N ASN A 246 5.54 -6.64 -5.87
CA ASN A 246 5.47 -6.56 -7.32
C ASN A 246 4.27 -7.40 -7.79
N VAL A 247 3.15 -6.76 -8.06
CA VAL A 247 2.03 -7.40 -8.75
C VAL A 247 2.56 -7.85 -10.11
N GLY A 248 3.03 -9.12 -10.16
CA GLY A 248 3.45 -9.77 -11.38
C GLY A 248 4.93 -9.71 -11.76
N GLY A 249 5.83 -9.09 -10.97
CA GLY A 249 7.25 -8.93 -11.32
C GLY A 249 7.53 -7.72 -12.24
N LEU A 250 8.79 -7.44 -12.45
CA LEU A 250 9.22 -6.48 -13.48
C LEU A 250 9.15 -7.17 -14.86
N PRO A 251 8.88 -6.42 -15.94
CA PRO A 251 8.98 -6.95 -17.29
C PRO A 251 10.40 -7.49 -17.54
N GLU A 252 10.52 -8.80 -17.75
CA GLU A 252 11.82 -9.48 -17.93
C GLU A 252 12.60 -9.01 -19.17
N ASN A 253 11.88 -8.39 -20.12
CA ASN A 253 12.40 -8.05 -21.45
C ASN A 253 12.60 -6.53 -21.64
N MET A 254 12.58 -5.72 -20.58
CA MET A 254 12.74 -4.28 -20.69
C MET A 254 13.86 -3.80 -19.73
N ASP A 255 14.88 -3.18 -20.31
CA ASP A 255 16.01 -2.60 -19.58
C ASP A 255 15.63 -1.23 -18.99
N PHE A 256 14.87 -1.24 -17.89
CA PHE A 256 14.59 -0.02 -17.12
C PHE A 256 15.50 0.09 -15.91
N GLU A 257 15.98 1.29 -15.63
CA GLU A 257 16.49 1.63 -14.30
C GLU A 257 15.31 2.01 -13.38
N LEU A 258 15.38 1.57 -12.12
CA LEU A 258 14.32 1.86 -11.15
C LEU A 258 14.51 3.22 -10.50
N VAL A 259 13.39 3.95 -10.37
CA VAL A 259 13.28 5.14 -9.53
C VAL A 259 12.27 4.85 -8.42
N GLU A 260 12.72 4.89 -7.17
CA GLU A 260 11.94 4.57 -5.98
C GLU A 260 11.80 5.81 -5.08
N PRO A 261 10.88 6.72 -5.42
CA PRO A 261 10.81 8.05 -4.81
C PRO A 261 10.55 8.03 -3.31
N VAL A 262 9.75 7.07 -2.83
CA VAL A 262 9.21 7.02 -1.46
C VAL A 262 9.78 5.88 -0.61
N LYS A 263 10.86 5.24 -1.05
CA LYS A 263 11.43 4.04 -0.40
C LYS A 263 11.92 4.26 1.04
N TRP A 264 12.08 5.48 1.47
CA TRP A 264 12.50 5.85 2.82
C TRP A 264 11.34 6.31 3.69
N LEU A 265 10.11 6.28 3.19
CA LEU A 265 8.92 6.74 3.91
C LEU A 265 8.12 5.58 4.49
N PHE A 266 7.61 5.76 5.70
CA PHE A 266 6.50 4.98 6.20
C PHE A 266 5.18 5.39 5.53
N LYS A 267 4.17 4.53 5.61
CA LYS A 267 2.87 4.76 4.95
C LYS A 267 2.22 6.08 5.33
N ASP A 268 2.34 6.48 6.59
CA ASP A 268 1.77 7.74 7.08
C ASP A 268 2.54 8.94 6.54
N GLU A 269 3.87 8.83 6.40
CA GLU A 269 4.71 9.87 5.77
C GLU A 269 4.38 10.00 4.28
N VAL A 270 4.14 8.88 3.57
CA VAL A 270 3.69 8.90 2.16
C VAL A 270 2.40 9.70 2.02
N ARG A 271 1.44 9.51 2.94
CA ARG A 271 0.18 10.26 2.94
C ARG A 271 0.41 11.76 3.17
N MET A 272 1.24 12.14 4.14
CA MET A 272 1.59 13.54 4.39
C MET A 272 2.26 14.18 3.16
N VAL A 273 3.16 13.47 2.49
CA VAL A 273 3.77 13.92 1.22
C VAL A 273 2.70 14.09 0.14
N GLY A 274 1.75 13.17 0.04
CA GLY A 274 0.64 13.25 -0.91
C GLY A 274 -0.21 14.52 -0.70
N GLU A 275 -0.57 14.83 0.55
CA GLU A 275 -1.31 16.07 0.89
C GLU A 275 -0.50 17.33 0.55
N ALA A 276 0.79 17.35 0.91
CA ALA A 276 1.68 18.47 0.62
C ALA A 276 1.92 18.69 -0.90
N LEU A 277 1.80 17.64 -1.70
CA LEU A 277 1.84 17.70 -3.17
C LEU A 277 0.50 18.12 -3.80
N GLY A 278 -0.58 18.26 -3.01
CA GLY A 278 -1.90 18.69 -3.46
C GLY A 278 -2.80 17.56 -3.99
N LEU A 279 -2.49 16.30 -3.67
CA LEU A 279 -3.40 15.20 -3.98
C LEU A 279 -4.69 15.31 -3.16
N PRO A 280 -5.87 15.02 -3.73
CA PRO A 280 -7.12 15.06 -3.00
C PRO A 280 -7.13 14.10 -1.80
N GLY A 281 -7.75 14.53 -0.69
CA GLY A 281 -7.81 13.74 0.53
C GLY A 281 -8.45 12.35 0.34
N GLU A 282 -9.41 12.21 -0.57
CA GLU A 282 -10.01 10.90 -0.91
C GLU A 282 -9.03 9.96 -1.62
N GLN A 283 -8.02 10.48 -2.31
CA GLN A 283 -6.94 9.68 -2.91
C GLN A 283 -5.88 9.31 -1.88
N VAL A 284 -5.50 10.25 -1.02
CA VAL A 284 -4.44 10.07 -0.02
C VAL A 284 -4.88 9.13 1.12
N TRP A 285 -6.11 9.31 1.61
CA TRP A 285 -6.64 8.57 2.74
C TRP A 285 -7.53 7.39 2.36
N ARG A 286 -7.48 6.97 1.10
CA ARG A 286 -8.20 5.79 0.68
C ARG A 286 -7.78 4.56 1.48
N GLN A 287 -8.77 3.71 1.77
CA GLN A 287 -8.51 2.42 2.40
C GLN A 287 -7.73 1.48 1.46
N PRO A 288 -7.01 0.49 1.99
CA PRO A 288 -6.34 -0.51 1.16
C PRO A 288 -7.28 -1.15 0.15
N PHE A 289 -6.73 -1.48 -1.03
CA PHE A 289 -7.44 -2.24 -2.05
C PHE A 289 -6.47 -3.27 -2.63
N PRO A 290 -6.87 -4.53 -2.74
CA PRO A 290 -5.96 -5.57 -3.20
C PRO A 290 -5.58 -5.39 -4.66
N GLY A 291 -4.36 -5.82 -5.04
CA GLY A 291 -3.87 -5.73 -6.42
C GLY A 291 -4.80 -6.40 -7.44
N PRO A 292 -5.36 -7.60 -7.17
CA PRO A 292 -6.35 -8.23 -8.05
C PRO A 292 -7.73 -7.54 -8.10
N GLY A 293 -7.92 -6.46 -7.35
CA GLY A 293 -9.17 -5.71 -7.30
C GLY A 293 -10.35 -6.54 -6.77
N LEU A 294 -11.51 -6.37 -7.38
CA LEU A 294 -12.72 -7.14 -7.06
C LEU A 294 -12.61 -8.63 -7.42
N GLY A 295 -11.56 -9.04 -8.13
CA GLY A 295 -11.34 -10.44 -8.48
C GLY A 295 -11.24 -11.38 -7.29
N VAL A 296 -10.74 -10.92 -6.14
CA VAL A 296 -10.68 -11.66 -4.87
C VAL A 296 -11.86 -11.34 -3.93
N ARG A 297 -12.85 -10.58 -4.42
CA ARG A 297 -14.11 -10.28 -3.73
C ARG A 297 -15.34 -10.86 -4.43
N VAL A 298 -15.11 -11.64 -5.49
CA VAL A 298 -16.10 -12.49 -6.14
C VAL A 298 -15.63 -13.93 -5.96
N ILE A 299 -16.20 -14.63 -4.98
CA ILE A 299 -15.77 -15.97 -4.57
C ILE A 299 -16.15 -17.00 -5.65
N GLY A 300 -15.19 -17.82 -6.11
CA GLY A 300 -15.38 -18.73 -7.22
C GLY A 300 -15.32 -18.06 -8.59
N ALA A 301 -15.99 -18.59 -9.60
CA ALA A 301 -15.88 -18.12 -11.00
C ALA A 301 -16.32 -16.65 -11.15
N ILE A 302 -15.49 -15.85 -11.82
CA ILE A 302 -15.75 -14.45 -12.11
C ILE A 302 -16.65 -14.33 -13.33
N THR A 303 -17.75 -13.55 -13.19
CA THR A 303 -18.54 -13.08 -14.33
C THR A 303 -18.76 -11.57 -14.23
N LYS A 304 -19.06 -10.92 -15.34
CA LYS A 304 -19.31 -9.48 -15.39
C LYS A 304 -20.43 -9.06 -14.45
N GLU A 305 -21.49 -9.85 -14.40
CA GLU A 305 -22.67 -9.59 -13.56
C GLU A 305 -22.31 -9.68 -12.06
N ARG A 306 -21.51 -10.68 -11.66
CA ARG A 306 -21.10 -10.86 -10.27
C ARG A 306 -20.13 -9.77 -9.82
N VAL A 307 -19.20 -9.36 -10.70
CA VAL A 307 -18.30 -8.23 -10.45
C VAL A 307 -19.12 -6.94 -10.27
N GLU A 308 -20.14 -6.73 -11.11
CA GLU A 308 -20.97 -5.52 -11.01
C GLU A 308 -21.80 -5.51 -9.70
N MET A 309 -22.38 -6.65 -9.30
CA MET A 309 -23.05 -6.77 -8.00
C MET A 309 -22.10 -6.41 -6.83
N ALA A 310 -20.90 -6.98 -6.81
CA ALA A 310 -19.91 -6.68 -5.78
C ALA A 310 -19.51 -5.19 -5.81
N ARG A 311 -19.34 -4.61 -7.00
CA ARG A 311 -18.97 -3.20 -7.21
C ARG A 311 -20.02 -2.23 -6.70
N GLU A 312 -21.28 -2.45 -7.05
CA GLU A 312 -22.39 -1.61 -6.62
C GLU A 312 -22.62 -1.71 -5.11
N ALA A 313 -22.61 -2.94 -4.56
CA ALA A 313 -22.73 -3.16 -3.12
C ALA A 313 -21.59 -2.51 -2.33
N ASP A 314 -20.35 -2.61 -2.83
CA ASP A 314 -19.17 -1.95 -2.24
C ASP A 314 -19.30 -0.42 -2.27
N ALA A 315 -19.81 0.14 -3.37
CA ALA A 315 -20.04 1.57 -3.49
C ALA A 315 -21.05 2.09 -2.46
N ILE A 316 -22.18 1.41 -2.30
CA ILE A 316 -23.22 1.74 -1.30
C ILE A 316 -22.62 1.63 0.12
N PHE A 317 -21.90 0.55 0.41
CA PHE A 317 -21.29 0.35 1.73
C PHE A 317 -20.30 1.47 2.06
N ARG A 318 -19.39 1.80 1.14
CA ARG A 318 -18.42 2.89 1.32
C ARG A 318 -19.08 4.25 1.50
N GLU A 319 -20.11 4.53 0.74
CA GLU A 319 -20.89 5.77 0.86
C GLU A 319 -21.51 5.91 2.25
N GLU A 320 -22.18 4.87 2.75
CA GLU A 320 -22.85 4.90 4.05
C GLU A 320 -21.86 4.98 5.22
N ILE A 321 -20.70 4.31 5.14
CA ILE A 321 -19.63 4.46 6.13
C ILE A 321 -19.10 5.88 6.15
N LYS A 322 -18.88 6.50 4.97
CA LYS A 322 -18.45 7.90 4.85
C LYS A 322 -19.50 8.86 5.43
N ASN A 323 -20.76 8.67 5.08
CA ASN A 323 -21.88 9.49 5.61
C ASN A 323 -22.03 9.38 7.12
N ALA A 324 -21.65 8.25 7.71
CA ALA A 324 -21.62 8.05 9.16
C ALA A 324 -20.37 8.61 9.85
N GLY A 325 -19.40 9.18 9.11
CA GLY A 325 -18.14 9.69 9.64
C GLY A 325 -17.22 8.61 10.23
N LEU A 326 -17.29 7.38 9.68
CA LEU A 326 -16.52 6.21 10.10
C LEU A 326 -15.39 5.86 9.14
N ASP A 327 -15.31 6.49 7.98
CA ASP A 327 -14.38 6.19 6.90
C ASP A 327 -12.90 6.29 7.27
N ARG A 328 -12.55 7.15 8.26
CA ARG A 328 -11.19 7.29 8.79
C ARG A 328 -10.97 6.56 10.12
N LYS A 329 -12.02 5.99 10.71
CA LYS A 329 -11.95 5.24 11.96
C LYS A 329 -11.79 3.75 11.74
N ILE A 330 -12.33 3.24 10.62
CA ILE A 330 -12.26 1.83 10.23
C ILE A 330 -11.11 1.67 9.24
N TRP A 331 -10.23 0.71 9.50
CA TRP A 331 -9.02 0.53 8.71
C TRP A 331 -9.33 0.05 7.28
N GLN A 332 -10.22 -0.97 7.14
CA GLN A 332 -10.70 -1.46 5.85
C GLN A 332 -12.14 -1.96 5.96
N TYR A 333 -12.95 -1.68 4.95
CA TYR A 333 -14.33 -2.11 4.84
C TYR A 333 -14.69 -2.28 3.37
N PHE A 334 -15.43 -3.33 3.05
CA PHE A 334 -15.80 -3.68 1.69
C PHE A 334 -16.99 -4.64 1.63
N ALA A 335 -17.60 -4.72 0.47
CA ALA A 335 -18.57 -5.75 0.13
C ALA A 335 -17.91 -6.81 -0.76
N LEU A 336 -18.37 -8.06 -0.62
CA LEU A 336 -17.96 -9.17 -1.46
C LEU A 336 -19.19 -10.02 -1.84
N GLU A 337 -19.08 -10.72 -2.97
CA GLU A 337 -20.07 -11.67 -3.45
C GLU A 337 -19.59 -13.09 -3.15
N PRO A 338 -20.19 -13.81 -2.16
CA PRO A 338 -19.68 -15.07 -1.62
C PRO A 338 -20.02 -16.31 -2.44
N GLY A 339 -20.58 -16.18 -3.66
CA GLY A 339 -20.91 -17.31 -4.53
C GLY A 339 -22.14 -18.12 -4.11
N CYS A 340 -22.99 -17.59 -3.24
CA CYS A 340 -24.16 -18.30 -2.77
C CYS A 340 -25.46 -17.53 -3.00
N LYS A 341 -26.58 -18.28 -3.06
CA LYS A 341 -27.92 -17.74 -3.23
C LYS A 341 -28.81 -18.06 -2.04
N ALA A 342 -29.79 -17.20 -1.80
CA ALA A 342 -30.78 -17.37 -0.74
C ALA A 342 -32.19 -17.16 -1.27
N THR A 343 -33.14 -17.78 -0.59
CA THR A 343 -34.59 -17.51 -0.81
C THR A 343 -34.93 -16.18 -0.15
N GLY A 344 -35.64 -15.33 -0.89
CA GLY A 344 -36.19 -14.07 -0.43
C GLY A 344 -37.60 -13.83 -0.94
N VAL A 345 -38.14 -12.66 -0.61
CA VAL A 345 -39.40 -12.16 -1.16
C VAL A 345 -39.17 -10.72 -1.60
N LYS A 346 -39.40 -10.42 -2.87
CA LYS A 346 -39.32 -9.08 -3.45
C LYS A 346 -40.66 -8.79 -4.20
N ASP A 347 -41.27 -7.65 -3.94
CA ASP A 347 -42.56 -7.24 -4.53
C ASP A 347 -43.66 -8.31 -4.39
N GLY A 348 -43.72 -8.97 -3.22
CA GLY A 348 -44.68 -10.02 -2.93
C GLY A 348 -44.44 -11.36 -3.63
N ARG A 349 -43.34 -11.51 -4.36
CA ARG A 349 -42.95 -12.74 -5.06
C ARG A 349 -41.72 -13.39 -4.44
N ARG A 350 -41.74 -14.72 -4.40
CA ARG A 350 -40.57 -15.49 -3.95
C ARG A 350 -39.42 -15.36 -4.96
N THR A 351 -38.26 -15.04 -4.45
CA THR A 351 -37.00 -14.93 -5.25
C THR A 351 -35.98 -15.96 -4.78
N PHE A 352 -35.00 -16.25 -5.63
CA PHE A 352 -33.78 -17.03 -5.29
C PHE A 352 -32.59 -16.32 -5.91
N GLU A 353 -31.99 -15.41 -5.14
CA GLU A 353 -31.01 -14.45 -5.62
C GLU A 353 -29.73 -14.48 -4.78
N ASN A 354 -28.73 -13.68 -5.17
CA ASN A 354 -27.43 -13.69 -4.57
C ASN A 354 -27.42 -13.04 -3.17
N VAL A 355 -26.44 -13.44 -2.40
CA VAL A 355 -26.10 -12.88 -1.09
C VAL A 355 -24.92 -11.92 -1.28
N ILE A 356 -24.91 -10.81 -0.58
CA ILE A 356 -23.74 -9.94 -0.42
C ILE A 356 -23.25 -10.06 1.03
N CYS A 357 -21.95 -10.23 1.21
CA CYS A 357 -21.30 -10.19 2.52
C CYS A 357 -20.59 -8.85 2.69
N LEU A 358 -20.81 -8.21 3.84
CA LEU A 358 -20.10 -7.02 4.26
C LEU A 358 -19.01 -7.40 5.24
N ARG A 359 -17.84 -6.79 5.12
CA ARG A 359 -16.73 -6.95 6.05
C ARG A 359 -16.14 -5.60 6.40
N ALA A 360 -15.96 -5.33 7.69
CA ALA A 360 -15.24 -4.16 8.18
C ALA A 360 -14.36 -4.54 9.36
N ILE A 361 -13.12 -4.05 9.36
CA ILE A 361 -12.09 -4.44 10.32
C ILE A 361 -11.23 -3.26 10.77
N HIS A 362 -10.68 -3.40 11.96
CA HIS A 362 -9.58 -2.61 12.50
C HIS A 362 -8.30 -3.43 12.47
N SER A 363 -7.20 -2.83 12.05
CA SER A 363 -5.86 -3.42 12.10
C SER A 363 -4.82 -2.32 12.18
N SER A 364 -3.66 -2.63 12.76
CA SER A 364 -2.49 -1.74 12.80
C SER A 364 -1.40 -2.16 11.81
N ASP A 365 -1.32 -3.45 11.50
CA ASP A 365 -0.19 -4.08 10.80
C ASP A 365 -0.62 -5.07 9.71
N ALA A 366 -1.91 -5.28 9.52
CA ALA A 366 -2.51 -6.30 8.66
C ALA A 366 -2.19 -7.76 9.07
N MET A 367 -1.39 -8.00 10.10
CA MET A 367 -1.10 -9.35 10.59
C MET A 367 -2.24 -9.88 11.46
N THR A 368 -2.80 -9.01 12.29
CA THR A 368 -3.99 -9.26 13.10
C THR A 368 -5.08 -8.26 12.72
N ALA A 369 -6.33 -8.65 12.85
CA ALA A 369 -7.46 -7.75 12.61
C ALA A 369 -8.65 -8.10 13.48
N GLU A 370 -9.26 -7.09 14.08
CA GLU A 370 -10.50 -7.19 14.82
C GLU A 370 -11.67 -6.68 13.97
N VAL A 371 -12.84 -7.25 14.19
CA VAL A 371 -14.04 -6.83 13.47
C VAL A 371 -14.50 -5.47 13.97
N ALA A 372 -14.84 -4.58 13.07
CA ALA A 372 -15.42 -3.29 13.42
C ALA A 372 -16.88 -3.45 13.87
N GLU A 373 -17.19 -2.95 15.07
CA GLU A 373 -18.55 -2.91 15.59
C GLU A 373 -19.35 -1.78 14.92
N LEU A 374 -20.06 -2.10 13.82
CA LEU A 374 -20.91 -1.13 13.16
C LEU A 374 -22.24 -0.98 13.90
N PRO A 375 -22.78 0.25 14.06
CA PRO A 375 -24.10 0.46 14.62
C PRO A 375 -25.18 -0.32 13.86
N TYR A 376 -25.99 -1.08 14.57
CA TYR A 376 -27.05 -1.90 13.94
C TYR A 376 -28.01 -1.11 13.03
N PRO A 377 -28.45 0.12 13.36
CA PRO A 377 -29.23 0.94 12.44
C PRO A 377 -28.50 1.24 11.11
N LEU A 378 -27.17 1.43 11.16
CA LEU A 378 -26.35 1.65 9.97
C LEU A 378 -26.29 0.37 9.12
N LEU A 379 -26.03 -0.79 9.73
CA LEU A 379 -26.05 -2.08 9.03
C LEU A 379 -27.39 -2.33 8.35
N ARG A 380 -28.51 -2.05 9.04
CA ARG A 380 -29.85 -2.16 8.45
C ARG A 380 -30.05 -1.24 7.26
N LYS A 381 -29.61 0.02 7.37
CA LYS A 381 -29.70 0.99 6.27
C LYS A 381 -28.92 0.51 5.04
N ILE A 382 -27.66 0.07 5.25
CA ILE A 382 -26.81 -0.47 4.19
C ILE A 382 -27.48 -1.69 3.53
N ALA A 383 -27.95 -2.66 4.35
CA ALA A 383 -28.59 -3.86 3.84
C ALA A 383 -29.84 -3.56 3.02
N THR A 384 -30.67 -2.62 3.47
CA THR A 384 -31.87 -2.19 2.74
C THR A 384 -31.49 -1.58 1.40
N ARG A 385 -30.54 -0.63 1.39
CA ARG A 385 -30.08 0.00 0.15
C ARG A 385 -29.51 -1.02 -0.85
N ILE A 386 -28.65 -1.95 -0.39
CA ILE A 386 -28.08 -2.98 -1.27
C ILE A 386 -29.16 -3.86 -1.89
N VAL A 387 -30.15 -4.31 -1.11
CA VAL A 387 -31.24 -5.15 -1.62
C VAL A 387 -32.14 -4.38 -2.60
N ASP A 388 -32.37 -3.10 -2.36
CA ASP A 388 -33.23 -2.27 -3.20
C ASP A 388 -32.54 -1.76 -4.47
N GLU A 389 -31.25 -1.41 -4.38
CA GLU A 389 -30.51 -0.73 -5.45
C GLU A 389 -29.65 -1.69 -6.30
N VAL A 390 -29.26 -2.87 -5.76
CA VAL A 390 -28.43 -3.84 -6.50
C VAL A 390 -29.29 -4.97 -7.06
N GLU A 391 -29.35 -5.06 -8.38
CA GLU A 391 -30.14 -6.09 -9.07
C GLU A 391 -29.59 -7.50 -8.76
N GLY A 392 -30.51 -8.46 -8.55
CA GLY A 392 -30.16 -9.86 -8.30
C GLY A 392 -29.65 -10.16 -6.89
N VAL A 393 -29.83 -9.24 -5.94
CA VAL A 393 -29.47 -9.40 -4.52
C VAL A 393 -30.74 -9.35 -3.66
N ASN A 394 -30.91 -10.34 -2.77
CA ASN A 394 -32.02 -10.39 -1.82
C ASN A 394 -31.59 -10.57 -0.36
N ARG A 395 -30.29 -10.63 -0.08
CA ARG A 395 -29.79 -10.82 1.28
C ARG A 395 -28.41 -10.19 1.47
N VAL A 396 -28.23 -9.59 2.64
CA VAL A 396 -26.94 -9.05 3.11
C VAL A 396 -26.60 -9.72 4.43
N VAL A 397 -25.33 -10.13 4.59
CA VAL A 397 -24.74 -10.66 5.82
C VAL A 397 -23.52 -9.83 6.22
N TYR A 398 -23.12 -9.92 7.49
CA TYR A 398 -21.94 -9.24 8.01
C TYR A 398 -20.96 -10.28 8.58
N ASP A 399 -19.73 -10.29 8.11
CA ASP A 399 -18.68 -11.19 8.59
C ASP A 399 -18.10 -10.68 9.90
N VAL A 400 -18.27 -11.47 10.96
CA VAL A 400 -17.81 -11.20 12.34
C VAL A 400 -16.54 -11.96 12.72
N THR A 401 -15.80 -12.52 11.76
CA THR A 401 -14.63 -13.34 12.02
C THR A 401 -13.37 -12.49 12.12
N PRO A 402 -12.60 -12.53 13.23
CA PRO A 402 -11.32 -11.83 13.34
C PRO A 402 -10.21 -12.52 12.54
N LYS A 403 -9.07 -11.86 12.42
CA LYS A 403 -7.84 -12.46 11.89
C LYS A 403 -6.80 -12.59 13.03
N PRO A 404 -6.32 -13.81 13.38
CA PRO A 404 -6.82 -15.10 12.97
C PRO A 404 -8.17 -15.44 13.60
N PRO A 405 -8.93 -16.49 13.21
CA PRO A 405 -8.58 -17.54 12.24
C PRO A 405 -8.87 -17.15 10.78
N GLY A 406 -9.69 -16.13 10.54
CA GLY A 406 -9.95 -15.66 9.18
C GLY A 406 -8.77 -14.91 8.58
N THR A 407 -8.94 -14.51 7.32
CA THR A 407 -8.05 -13.55 6.63
C THR A 407 -8.78 -12.21 6.47
N ILE A 408 -8.12 -11.17 5.96
CA ILE A 408 -8.77 -9.88 5.68
C ILE A 408 -9.68 -10.02 4.47
N GLU A 409 -9.12 -10.37 3.32
CA GLU A 409 -9.88 -10.76 2.13
C GLU A 409 -10.32 -12.22 2.27
N TRP A 410 -11.38 -12.62 1.57
CA TRP A 410 -11.88 -14.01 1.62
C TRP A 410 -11.15 -14.94 0.62
N GLU A 411 -10.58 -14.38 -0.43
CA GLU A 411 -9.70 -15.07 -1.38
C GLU A 411 -8.29 -14.46 -1.42
#